data_81f096fb00f971e6ee73f6ce00f1fb25
#
_entry.id   81f096fb00f971e6ee73f6ce00f1fb25
#
_cell.length_a   1.000
_cell.length_b   1.000
_cell.length_c   1.000
_cell.angle_alpha   90.00
_cell.angle_beta   90.00
_cell.angle_gamma   90.00
#
_symmetry.space_group_name_H-M   'P 1'
#
loop_
_entity.id
_entity.type
_entity.pdbx_description
1 polymer ?
#
loop_
_entity_poly.entity_id
_entity_poly.type
_entity_poly.pdbx_seq_one_letter_code
_entity_poly.pdbx_strand_id
1 'polypeptide(L)'
;MTLGQRIRARREELGMTQTELSQKLGFKSRSSLNKIEMDVHAPKQKMIKAIADALETDVLYILGISEEAERQEKELCKLFKMCHGSDAFDVVQNFLKLDPSDRQTVSLLIQSMLANDKYKKVASYSAKEA
;
A
#
# COMPACT_ATOMS: atom_id res chain seq x y z
N MET A 1 9.76 -9.74 -5.43
CA MET A 1 11.13 -9.71 -4.83
C MET A 1 11.10 -10.41 -3.47
N THR A 2 12.14 -11.17 -3.14
CA THR A 2 12.33 -11.75 -1.81
C THR A 2 12.79 -10.69 -0.80
N LEU A 3 12.77 -11.01 0.49
CA LEU A 3 13.26 -10.12 1.55
C LEU A 3 14.73 -9.72 1.32
N GLY A 4 15.60 -10.69 1.02
CA GLY A 4 17.01 -10.44 0.75
C GLY A 4 17.22 -9.55 -0.48
N GLN A 5 16.45 -9.77 -1.54
CA GLN A 5 16.51 -8.93 -2.75
C GLN A 5 16.08 -7.48 -2.49
N ARG A 6 15.06 -7.23 -1.65
CA ARG A 6 14.65 -5.86 -1.27
C ARG A 6 15.72 -5.16 -0.44
N ILE A 7 16.33 -5.87 0.51
CA ILE A 7 17.44 -5.34 1.30
C ILE A 7 18.59 -4.93 0.38
N ARG A 8 18.98 -5.81 -0.54
CA ARG A 8 20.03 -5.54 -1.50
C ARG A 8 19.69 -4.35 -2.41
N ALA A 9 18.50 -4.33 -3.01
CA ALA A 9 18.06 -3.25 -3.89
C ALA A 9 18.11 -1.90 -3.18
N ARG A 10 17.58 -1.82 -1.95
CA ARG A 10 17.59 -0.57 -1.17
C ARG A 10 18.99 -0.13 -0.78
N ARG A 11 19.87 -1.07 -0.43
CA ARG A 11 21.28 -0.78 -0.16
C ARG A 11 21.96 -0.19 -1.39
N GLU A 12 21.73 -0.77 -2.55
CA GLU A 12 22.31 -0.31 -3.83
C GLU A 12 21.77 1.07 -4.24
N GLU A 13 20.47 1.35 -4.02
CA GLU A 13 19.87 2.68 -4.22
C GLU A 13 20.56 3.76 -3.37
N LEU A 14 20.93 3.43 -2.13
CA LEU A 14 21.65 4.33 -1.23
C LEU A 14 23.17 4.40 -1.53
N GLY A 15 23.65 3.68 -2.55
CA GLY A 15 25.07 3.63 -2.90
C GLY A 15 25.95 2.93 -1.85
N MET A 16 25.35 2.16 -0.94
CA MET A 16 26.07 1.45 0.13
C MET A 16 26.68 0.14 -0.35
N THR A 17 27.90 -0.14 0.11
CA THR A 17 28.52 -1.46 -0.02
C THR A 17 27.98 -2.43 1.04
N GLN A 18 28.11 -3.74 0.79
CA GLN A 18 27.79 -4.75 1.82
C GLN A 18 28.61 -4.57 3.10
N THR A 19 29.84 -4.11 2.98
CA THR A 19 30.74 -3.86 4.13
C THR A 19 30.19 -2.72 5.00
N GLU A 20 29.81 -1.60 4.39
CA GLU A 20 29.23 -0.44 5.10
C GLU A 20 27.94 -0.79 5.82
N LEU A 21 27.03 -1.49 5.15
CA LEU A 21 25.78 -1.92 5.80
C LEU A 21 26.06 -2.92 6.93
N SER A 22 26.99 -3.87 6.73
CA SER A 22 27.39 -4.83 7.78
C SER A 22 27.94 -4.13 9.02
N GLN A 23 28.74 -3.08 8.84
CA GLN A 23 29.29 -2.28 9.93
C GLN A 23 28.16 -1.51 10.67
N LYS A 24 27.24 -0.89 9.94
CA LYS A 24 26.08 -0.21 10.55
C LYS A 24 25.22 -1.16 11.38
N LEU A 25 25.09 -2.42 10.95
CA LEU A 25 24.32 -3.45 11.65
C LEU A 25 25.09 -4.16 12.77
N GLY A 26 26.35 -3.83 12.97
CA GLY A 26 27.20 -4.45 14.00
C GLY A 26 27.59 -5.90 13.69
N PHE A 27 27.54 -6.31 12.42
CA PHE A 27 27.99 -7.65 12.02
C PHE A 27 29.51 -7.76 12.07
N LYS A 28 30.00 -8.91 12.51
CA LYS A 28 31.45 -9.21 12.55
C LYS A 28 32.08 -9.36 11.17
N SER A 29 31.27 -9.72 10.16
CA SER A 29 31.75 -9.90 8.79
C SER A 29 30.66 -9.60 7.76
N ARG A 30 31.09 -9.18 6.56
CA ARG A 30 30.25 -9.00 5.38
C ARG A 30 29.46 -10.25 5.00
N SER A 31 30.01 -11.43 5.29
CA SER A 31 29.38 -12.72 4.92
C SER A 31 28.03 -12.92 5.59
N SER A 32 27.81 -12.36 6.78
CA SER A 32 26.51 -12.43 7.47
C SER A 32 25.42 -11.68 6.70
N LEU A 33 25.71 -10.48 6.21
CA LEU A 33 24.79 -9.72 5.36
C LEU A 33 24.56 -10.41 4.02
N ASN A 34 25.63 -10.91 3.40
CA ASN A 34 25.52 -11.61 2.12
C ASN A 34 24.55 -12.82 2.21
N LYS A 35 24.61 -13.58 3.30
CA LYS A 35 23.67 -14.70 3.54
C LYS A 35 22.21 -14.23 3.66
N ILE A 36 21.98 -13.06 4.23
CA ILE A 36 20.64 -12.46 4.31
C ILE A 36 20.20 -11.99 2.92
N GLU A 37 21.02 -11.28 2.18
CA GLU A 37 20.70 -10.80 0.82
C GLU A 37 20.47 -11.93 -0.18
N MET A 38 21.08 -13.09 0.04
CA MET A 38 20.89 -14.30 -0.76
C MET A 38 19.77 -15.22 -0.24
N ASP A 39 18.99 -14.78 0.75
CA ASP A 39 17.92 -15.56 1.40
C ASP A 39 18.38 -16.91 2.00
N VAL A 40 19.66 -17.08 2.26
CA VAL A 40 20.22 -18.27 2.93
C VAL A 40 19.91 -18.26 4.42
N HIS A 41 19.80 -17.06 5.01
CA HIS A 41 19.52 -16.85 6.42
C HIS A 41 18.42 -15.80 6.60
N ALA A 42 17.33 -16.17 7.28
CA ALA A 42 16.27 -15.23 7.63
C ALA A 42 16.68 -14.40 8.85
N PRO A 43 16.67 -13.06 8.76
CA PRO A 43 16.97 -12.22 9.92
C PRO A 43 15.84 -12.28 10.95
N LYS A 44 16.20 -12.24 12.24
CA LYS A 44 15.22 -12.14 13.34
C LYS A 44 14.52 -10.78 13.31
N GLN A 45 13.33 -10.70 13.91
CA GLN A 45 12.50 -9.48 13.93
C GLN A 45 13.25 -8.22 14.36
N LYS A 46 14.07 -8.30 15.41
CA LYS A 46 14.91 -7.17 15.85
C LYS A 46 15.92 -6.73 14.78
N MET A 47 16.44 -7.68 14.01
CA MET A 47 17.38 -7.41 12.94
C MET A 47 16.68 -6.77 11.73
N ILE A 48 15.45 -7.18 11.41
CA ILE A 48 14.65 -6.56 10.34
C ILE A 48 14.45 -5.07 10.61
N LYS A 49 14.13 -4.71 11.86
CA LYS A 49 14.00 -3.31 12.26
C LYS A 49 15.33 -2.55 12.13
N ALA A 50 16.43 -3.12 12.61
CA ALA A 50 17.75 -2.51 12.48
C ALA A 50 18.17 -2.33 11.01
N ILE A 51 17.84 -3.28 10.13
CA ILE A 51 18.07 -3.19 8.69
C ILE A 51 17.24 -2.06 8.08
N ALA A 52 15.95 -1.97 8.41
CA ALA A 52 15.08 -0.91 7.93
C ALA A 52 15.60 0.48 8.34
N ASP A 53 15.99 0.65 9.61
CA ASP A 53 16.56 1.90 10.12
C ASP A 53 17.89 2.25 9.41
N ALA A 54 18.77 1.28 9.20
CA ALA A 54 20.06 1.48 8.53
C ALA A 54 19.92 1.82 7.04
N LEU A 55 18.84 1.34 6.40
CA LEU A 55 18.51 1.58 4.99
C LEU A 55 17.53 2.75 4.79
N GLU A 56 17.24 3.52 5.84
CA GLU A 56 16.33 4.68 5.78
C GLU A 56 14.98 4.34 5.12
N THR A 57 14.40 3.23 5.54
CA THR A 57 13.10 2.73 5.04
C THR A 57 12.27 2.14 6.18
N ASP A 58 11.05 1.73 5.90
CA ASP A 58 10.21 1.10 6.90
C ASP A 58 10.28 -0.45 6.85
N VAL A 59 9.84 -1.08 7.92
CA VAL A 59 9.79 -2.53 8.06
C VAL A 59 8.83 -3.16 7.04
N LEU A 60 7.74 -2.46 6.68
CA LEU A 60 6.73 -2.96 5.74
C LEU A 60 7.32 -3.08 4.33
N TYR A 61 8.18 -2.13 3.93
CA TYR A 61 8.93 -2.22 2.68
C TYR A 61 9.84 -3.44 2.66
N ILE A 62 10.65 -3.65 3.71
CA ILE A 62 11.57 -4.80 3.80
C ILE A 62 10.79 -6.13 3.75
N LEU A 63 9.64 -6.21 4.40
CA LEU A 63 8.77 -7.40 4.38
C LEU A 63 7.98 -7.59 3.08
N GLY A 64 7.94 -6.57 2.19
CA GLY A 64 7.19 -6.60 0.95
C GLY A 64 5.68 -6.40 1.11
N ILE A 65 5.24 -5.97 2.26
CA ILE A 65 3.82 -5.73 2.56
C ILE A 65 3.33 -4.50 1.79
N SER A 66 4.17 -3.47 1.64
CA SER A 66 3.84 -2.26 0.89
C SER A 66 3.58 -2.55 -0.59
N GLU A 67 4.42 -3.39 -1.23
CA GLU A 67 4.24 -3.79 -2.64
C GLU A 67 2.95 -4.59 -2.84
N GLU A 68 2.63 -5.48 -1.91
CA GLU A 68 1.40 -6.29 -1.96
C GLU A 68 0.16 -5.41 -1.78
N ALA A 69 0.20 -4.46 -0.83
CA ALA A 69 -0.89 -3.51 -0.61
C ALA A 69 -1.13 -2.63 -1.85
N GLU A 70 -0.08 -2.10 -2.48
CA GLU A 70 -0.19 -1.32 -3.71
C GLU A 70 -0.76 -2.15 -4.89
N ARG A 71 -0.35 -3.42 -4.98
CA ARG A 71 -0.88 -4.33 -6.01
C ARG A 71 -2.36 -4.59 -5.82
N GLN A 72 -2.79 -4.86 -4.59
CA GLN A 72 -4.20 -5.07 -4.23
C GLN A 72 -5.03 -3.83 -4.47
N GLU A 73 -4.52 -2.65 -4.13
CA GLU A 73 -5.19 -1.37 -4.39
C GLU A 73 -5.41 -1.14 -5.90
N LYS A 74 -4.38 -1.37 -6.72
CA LYS A 74 -4.49 -1.25 -8.18
C LYS A 74 -5.53 -2.19 -8.77
N GLU A 75 -5.56 -3.43 -8.29
CA GLU A 75 -6.55 -4.43 -8.75
C GLU A 75 -7.96 -4.03 -8.33
N LEU A 76 -8.15 -3.56 -7.09
CA LEU A 76 -9.43 -3.06 -6.58
C LEU A 76 -9.92 -1.86 -7.39
N CYS A 77 -9.04 -0.90 -7.70
CA CYS A 77 -9.36 0.24 -8.56
C CYS A 77 -9.82 -0.19 -9.95
N LYS A 78 -9.15 -1.19 -10.53
CA LYS A 78 -9.52 -1.75 -11.84
C LYS A 78 -10.90 -2.40 -11.80
N LEU A 79 -11.17 -3.23 -10.79
CA LEU A 79 -12.48 -3.86 -10.59
C LEU A 79 -13.58 -2.83 -10.40
N PHE A 80 -13.34 -1.78 -9.61
CA PHE A 80 -14.31 -0.70 -9.41
C PHE A 80 -14.67 -0.02 -10.74
N LYS A 81 -13.68 0.31 -11.57
CA LYS A 81 -13.91 0.92 -12.89
C LYS A 81 -14.69 0.01 -13.82
N MET A 82 -14.44 -1.30 -13.77
CA MET A 82 -15.19 -2.28 -14.56
C MET A 82 -16.66 -2.37 -14.14
N CYS A 83 -16.94 -2.32 -12.84
CA CYS A 83 -18.30 -2.45 -12.30
C CYS A 83 -19.12 -1.16 -12.40
N HIS A 84 -18.50 0.01 -12.22
CA HIS A 84 -19.18 1.28 -12.03
C HIS A 84 -18.80 2.36 -13.05
N GLY A 85 -17.83 2.09 -13.91
CA GLY A 85 -17.31 3.05 -14.89
C GLY A 85 -16.25 4.00 -14.36
N SER A 86 -15.53 4.63 -15.27
CA SER A 86 -14.45 5.57 -14.95
C SER A 86 -14.97 6.83 -14.27
N ASP A 87 -16.13 7.34 -14.69
CA ASP A 87 -16.73 8.56 -14.15
C ASP A 87 -17.04 8.43 -12.66
N ALA A 88 -17.59 7.29 -12.24
CA ALA A 88 -17.84 7.00 -10.83
C ALA A 88 -16.55 6.92 -10.02
N PHE A 89 -15.50 6.33 -10.59
CA PHE A 89 -14.19 6.26 -9.98
C PHE A 89 -13.58 7.66 -9.78
N ASP A 90 -13.66 8.53 -10.78
CA ASP A 90 -13.14 9.89 -10.71
C ASP A 90 -13.88 10.73 -9.66
N VAL A 91 -15.20 10.56 -9.53
CA VAL A 91 -15.99 11.19 -8.46
C VAL A 91 -15.50 10.74 -7.08
N VAL A 92 -15.27 9.45 -6.86
CA VAL A 92 -14.73 8.93 -5.59
C VAL A 92 -13.35 9.49 -5.32
N GLN A 93 -12.46 9.49 -6.31
CA GLN A 93 -11.10 10.04 -6.16
C GLN A 93 -11.10 11.53 -5.80
N ASN A 94 -11.98 12.31 -6.40
CA ASN A 94 -12.13 13.73 -6.10
C ASN A 94 -12.73 13.96 -4.71
N PHE A 95 -13.72 13.16 -4.32
CA PHE A 95 -14.29 13.19 -2.96
C PHE A 95 -13.24 12.93 -1.87
N LEU A 96 -12.31 12.00 -2.11
CA LEU A 96 -11.24 11.68 -1.17
C LEU A 96 -10.22 12.80 -0.98
N LYS A 97 -10.11 13.76 -1.91
CA LYS A 97 -9.25 14.94 -1.80
C LYS A 97 -9.85 16.04 -0.93
N LEU A 98 -11.15 16.00 -0.65
CA LEU A 98 -11.85 16.99 0.17
C LEU A 98 -11.49 16.83 1.65
N ASP A 99 -11.55 17.91 2.39
CA ASP A 99 -11.46 17.87 3.84
C ASP A 99 -12.73 17.25 4.48
N PRO A 100 -12.72 16.90 5.78
CA PRO A 100 -13.85 16.24 6.43
C PRO A 100 -15.15 17.06 6.40
N SER A 101 -15.09 18.41 6.47
CA SER A 101 -16.25 19.29 6.43
C SER A 101 -16.90 19.28 5.06
N ASP A 102 -16.09 19.40 4.01
CA ASP A 102 -16.57 19.38 2.63
C ASP A 102 -17.11 18.00 2.24
N ARG A 103 -16.50 16.91 2.71
CA ARG A 103 -17.04 15.55 2.54
C ARG A 103 -18.43 15.40 3.14
N GLN A 104 -18.64 15.97 4.33
CA GLN A 104 -19.95 15.95 4.98
C GLN A 104 -20.99 16.74 4.16
N THR A 105 -20.63 17.90 3.63
CA THR A 105 -21.50 18.70 2.76
C THR A 105 -21.90 17.94 1.50
N VAL A 106 -20.94 17.30 0.82
CA VAL A 106 -21.22 16.48 -0.36
C VAL A 106 -22.14 15.30 -0.01
N SER A 107 -21.90 14.64 1.12
CA SER A 107 -22.76 13.51 1.58
C SER A 107 -24.20 13.93 1.84
N LEU A 108 -24.40 15.09 2.48
CA LEU A 108 -25.73 15.65 2.69
C LEU A 108 -26.43 16.04 1.37
N LEU A 109 -25.68 16.58 0.42
CA LEU A 109 -26.19 16.89 -0.91
C LEU A 109 -26.67 15.63 -1.64
N ILE A 110 -25.86 14.57 -1.62
CA ILE A 110 -26.24 13.27 -2.21
C ILE A 110 -27.51 12.72 -1.56
N GLN A 111 -27.62 12.75 -0.23
CA GLN A 111 -28.81 12.29 0.49
C GLN A 111 -30.06 13.10 0.11
N SER A 112 -29.91 14.42 0.00
CA SER A 112 -30.99 15.32 -0.45
C SER A 112 -31.46 14.98 -1.86
N MET A 113 -30.53 14.71 -2.77
CA MET A 113 -30.86 14.31 -4.14
C MET A 113 -31.56 12.95 -4.18
N LEU A 114 -31.10 11.96 -3.41
CA LEU A 114 -31.68 10.61 -3.33
C LEU A 114 -33.09 10.60 -2.69
N ALA A 115 -33.42 11.60 -1.90
CA ALA A 115 -34.77 11.77 -1.35
C ALA A 115 -35.82 12.13 -2.42
N ASN A 116 -35.42 12.51 -3.62
CA ASN A 116 -36.28 12.80 -4.75
C ASN A 116 -37.04 11.53 -5.20
N ASP A 117 -38.32 11.66 -5.52
CA ASP A 117 -39.21 10.54 -5.89
C ASP A 117 -38.74 9.73 -7.12
N LYS A 118 -37.96 10.36 -8.01
CA LYS A 118 -37.40 9.67 -9.18
C LYS A 118 -36.44 8.53 -8.81
N TYR A 119 -35.78 8.62 -7.63
CA TYR A 119 -34.85 7.59 -7.14
C TYR A 119 -35.50 6.55 -6.24
N LYS A 120 -36.67 6.85 -5.61
CA LYS A 120 -37.41 5.92 -4.75
C LYS A 120 -37.93 4.70 -5.54
N LYS A 121 -38.24 4.86 -6.82
CA LYS A 121 -38.70 3.77 -7.69
C LYS A 121 -37.61 2.76 -8.04
N VAL A 122 -36.35 3.18 -8.12
CA VAL A 122 -35.24 2.29 -8.43
C VAL A 122 -34.89 1.37 -7.26
N ALA A 123 -34.95 1.87 -6.04
CA ALA A 123 -34.69 1.06 -4.84
C ALA A 123 -35.72 -0.09 -4.64
N SER A 124 -36.95 0.08 -5.11
CA SER A 124 -37.97 -0.97 -5.04
C SER A 124 -37.78 -2.10 -6.07
N TYR A 125 -37.06 -1.87 -7.16
CA TYR A 125 -36.73 -2.89 -8.16
C TYR A 125 -35.57 -3.78 -7.71
N SER A 126 -34.52 -3.22 -7.11
CA SER A 126 -33.38 -3.99 -6.60
C SER A 126 -33.74 -4.84 -5.36
N ALA A 127 -34.71 -4.45 -4.59
CA ALA A 127 -35.22 -5.23 -3.44
C ALA A 127 -36.10 -6.45 -3.86
N LYS A 128 -36.59 -6.48 -5.11
CA LYS A 128 -37.40 -7.61 -5.63
C LYS A 128 -36.55 -8.70 -6.32
N GLU A 129 -35.29 -8.41 -6.65
CA GLU A 129 -34.35 -9.36 -7.28
C GLU A 129 -33.38 -10.01 -6.26
N ALA A 130 -33.47 -9.64 -4.99
CA ALA A 130 -32.62 -10.19 -3.93
C ALA A 130 -33.34 -11.40 -3.23
#